data_dd4dec5969c8f5b2d1126de968f05e3b
#
_entry.id   dd4dec5969c8f5b2d1126de968f05e3b
#
_cell.length_a   1.000
_cell.length_b   1.000
_cell.length_c   1.000
_cell.angle_alpha   90.00
_cell.angle_beta   90.00
_cell.angle_gamma   90.00
#
_symmetry.space_group_name_H-M   'P 1'
#
loop_
_entity.id
_entity.type
_entity.pdbx_description
1 polymer ?
#
loop_
_entity_poly.entity_id
_entity_poly.type
_entity_poly.pdbx_seq_one_letter_code
_entity_poly.pdbx_strand_id
1 'polypeptide(L)'
;MPFPNIRNLKKHQQQSRDDLEDARAEAEKTKRQEEQLEQQLAEAKQTIRFTVEQQSSSTFLLIELDAGGFRIFDMKSKQTYDLRKSGTTLATQINTLKNWLGKRDSRSEAVSIILKPMYLKHWEDIQEMLARLRFKYGLEIYPNNEVSIFAGEKK
;
A
#
# COMPACT_ATOMS: atom_id res chain seq x y z
N MET A 1 44.67 -50.38 -10.68
CA MET A 1 44.03 -49.29 -10.00
C MET A 1 42.87 -48.82 -10.82
N PRO A 2 41.70 -49.01 -10.31
CA PRO A 2 40.56 -48.41 -10.98
C PRO A 2 40.71 -46.90 -10.95
N PHE A 3 40.60 -46.28 -12.08
CA PHE A 3 40.42 -44.83 -12.13
C PHE A 3 39.16 -44.49 -11.34
N PRO A 4 39.30 -43.91 -10.18
CA PRO A 4 38.11 -43.64 -9.42
C PRO A 4 37.35 -42.54 -10.12
N ASN A 5 36.22 -42.90 -10.64
CA ASN A 5 35.17 -41.95 -10.63
C ASN A 5 35.16 -40.81 -11.64
N ILE A 6 35.62 -41.12 -12.87
CA ILE A 6 35.24 -40.25 -14.00
C ILE A 6 33.71 -40.11 -14.05
N ARG A 7 32.98 -41.19 -13.71
CA ARG A 7 31.51 -41.13 -13.60
C ARG A 7 31.03 -40.21 -12.48
N ASN A 8 31.71 -40.27 -11.34
CA ASN A 8 31.33 -39.41 -10.20
C ASN A 8 31.72 -37.94 -10.44
N LEU A 9 32.86 -37.67 -11.06
CA LEU A 9 33.27 -36.35 -11.47
C LEU A 9 32.29 -35.76 -12.49
N LYS A 10 31.85 -36.53 -13.46
CA LYS A 10 30.82 -36.10 -14.42
C LYS A 10 29.50 -35.84 -13.76
N LYS A 11 29.09 -36.68 -12.80
CA LYS A 11 27.86 -36.47 -12.01
C LYS A 11 27.96 -35.18 -11.19
N HIS A 12 29.08 -34.93 -10.54
CA HIS A 12 29.31 -33.70 -9.79
C HIS A 12 29.31 -32.46 -10.67
N GLN A 13 29.92 -32.52 -11.86
CA GLN A 13 29.88 -31.43 -12.81
C GLN A 13 28.48 -31.17 -13.33
N GLN A 14 27.71 -32.23 -13.60
CA GLN A 14 26.31 -32.09 -14.04
C GLN A 14 25.47 -31.52 -12.93
N GLN A 15 25.61 -31.99 -11.68
CA GLN A 15 24.91 -31.47 -10.52
C GLN A 15 25.22 -29.99 -10.30
N SER A 16 26.51 -29.60 -10.41
CA SER A 16 26.90 -28.19 -10.27
C SER A 16 26.32 -27.30 -11.35
N ARG A 17 26.21 -27.81 -12.58
CA ARG A 17 25.56 -27.09 -13.69
C ARG A 17 24.09 -26.93 -13.46
N ASP A 18 23.41 -27.99 -13.01
CA ASP A 18 21.98 -27.95 -12.69
C ASP A 18 21.68 -26.96 -11.56
N ASP A 19 22.50 -27.00 -10.50
CA ASP A 19 22.39 -26.06 -9.37
C ASP A 19 22.59 -24.60 -9.81
N LEU A 20 23.53 -24.37 -10.72
CA LEU A 20 23.80 -23.06 -11.28
C LEU A 20 22.65 -22.57 -12.18
N GLU A 21 22.07 -23.43 -12.98
CA GLU A 21 20.91 -23.11 -13.80
C GLU A 21 19.70 -22.79 -12.93
N ASP A 22 19.46 -23.57 -11.87
CA ASP A 22 18.39 -23.34 -10.92
C ASP A 22 18.58 -22.00 -10.21
N ALA A 23 19.80 -21.71 -9.77
CA ALA A 23 20.12 -20.43 -9.11
C ALA A 23 19.90 -19.24 -10.07
N ARG A 24 20.27 -19.37 -11.34
CA ARG A 24 20.03 -18.35 -12.36
C ARG A 24 18.53 -18.16 -12.62
N ALA A 25 17.78 -19.24 -12.71
CA ALA A 25 16.34 -19.20 -12.92
C ALA A 25 15.64 -18.50 -11.76
N GLU A 26 16.05 -18.78 -10.52
CA GLU A 26 15.52 -18.09 -9.34
C GLU A 26 15.90 -16.61 -9.32
N ALA A 27 17.14 -16.28 -9.65
CA ALA A 27 17.58 -14.89 -9.72
C ALA A 27 16.81 -14.10 -10.77
N GLU A 28 16.57 -14.68 -11.95
CA GLU A 28 15.73 -14.05 -12.99
C GLU A 28 14.28 -13.88 -12.52
N LYS A 29 13.74 -14.89 -11.85
CA LYS A 29 12.37 -14.83 -11.31
C LYS A 29 12.25 -13.70 -10.28
N THR A 30 13.20 -13.60 -9.37
CA THR A 30 13.23 -12.52 -8.36
C THR A 30 13.32 -11.15 -9.03
N LYS A 31 14.19 -11.02 -10.03
CA LYS A 31 14.35 -9.78 -10.79
C LYS A 31 13.05 -9.37 -11.49
N ARG A 32 12.35 -10.32 -12.11
CA ARG A 32 11.06 -10.07 -12.76
C ARG A 32 10.00 -9.66 -11.75
N GLN A 33 10.00 -10.27 -10.56
CA GLN A 33 9.08 -9.89 -9.49
C GLN A 33 9.36 -8.47 -9.00
N GLU A 34 10.62 -8.09 -8.83
CA GLU A 34 11.00 -6.73 -8.47
C GLU A 34 10.56 -5.71 -9.53
N GLU A 35 10.80 -6.01 -10.81
CA GLU A 35 10.37 -5.16 -11.93
C GLU A 35 8.84 -5.00 -11.97
N GLN A 36 8.11 -6.09 -11.74
CA GLN A 36 6.64 -6.05 -11.67
C GLN A 36 6.15 -5.21 -10.51
N LEU A 37 6.77 -5.35 -9.33
CA LEU A 37 6.42 -4.54 -8.16
C LEU A 37 6.70 -3.06 -8.39
N GLU A 38 7.83 -2.70 -8.99
CA GLU A 38 8.15 -1.32 -9.36
C GLU A 38 7.15 -0.76 -10.36
N GLN A 39 6.76 -1.56 -11.35
CA GLN A 39 5.76 -1.16 -12.34
C GLN A 39 4.38 -0.96 -11.69
N GLN A 40 3.96 -1.87 -10.83
CA GLN A 40 2.70 -1.75 -10.08
C GLN A 40 2.71 -0.51 -9.19
N LEU A 41 3.85 -0.21 -8.57
CA LEU A 41 4.02 0.99 -7.76
C LEU A 41 3.87 2.27 -8.59
N ALA A 42 4.51 2.30 -9.76
CA ALA A 42 4.41 3.45 -10.68
C ALA A 42 2.98 3.62 -11.18
N GLU A 43 2.30 2.53 -11.52
CA GLU A 43 0.89 2.56 -11.95
C GLU A 43 -0.02 3.03 -10.81
N ALA A 44 0.20 2.54 -9.59
CA ALA A 44 -0.57 2.98 -8.43
C ALA A 44 -0.41 4.47 -8.16
N LYS A 45 0.81 5.00 -8.25
CA LYS A 45 1.08 6.44 -8.12
C LYS A 45 0.39 7.25 -9.20
N GLN A 46 0.41 6.78 -10.44
CA GLN A 46 -0.28 7.42 -11.55
C GLN A 46 -1.79 7.39 -11.38
N THR A 47 -2.34 6.26 -10.93
CA THR A 47 -3.78 6.11 -10.67
C THR A 47 -4.25 7.06 -9.59
N ILE A 48 -3.51 7.20 -8.51
CA ILE A 48 -3.81 8.16 -7.44
C ILE A 48 -3.81 9.58 -8.00
N ARG A 49 -2.79 9.97 -8.75
CA ARG A 49 -2.71 11.28 -9.40
C ARG A 49 -3.87 11.51 -10.36
N PHE A 50 -4.17 10.52 -11.17
CA PHE A 50 -5.23 10.60 -12.18
C PHE A 50 -6.60 10.76 -11.53
N THR A 51 -6.89 9.99 -10.47
CA THR A 51 -8.13 10.10 -9.71
C THR A 51 -8.25 11.50 -9.10
N VAL A 52 -7.17 12.02 -8.57
CA VAL A 52 -7.10 13.37 -7.99
C VAL A 52 -7.34 14.44 -9.06
N GLU A 53 -6.73 14.34 -10.22
CA GLU A 53 -6.86 15.30 -11.30
C GLU A 53 -8.24 15.29 -11.95
N GLN A 54 -8.84 14.11 -12.15
CA GLN A 54 -10.17 13.98 -12.74
C GLN A 54 -11.29 14.53 -11.86
N GLN A 55 -11.06 14.61 -10.58
CA GLN A 55 -12.08 15.04 -9.62
C GLN A 55 -11.84 16.45 -9.11
N SER A 56 -11.23 17.27 -9.94
CA SER A 56 -10.88 18.68 -9.62
C SER A 56 -12.08 19.57 -9.26
N SER A 57 -13.30 19.13 -9.54
CA SER A 57 -14.53 19.83 -9.17
C SER A 57 -15.06 19.45 -7.77
N SER A 58 -14.54 18.37 -7.18
CA SER A 58 -14.92 17.90 -5.85
C SER A 58 -13.76 18.09 -4.89
N THR A 59 -14.06 18.49 -3.67
CA THR A 59 -13.05 18.54 -2.63
C THR A 59 -12.77 17.13 -2.16
N PHE A 60 -11.52 16.70 -2.27
CA PHE A 60 -11.10 15.36 -1.88
C PHE A 60 -10.27 15.36 -0.62
N LEU A 61 -10.60 14.44 0.26
CA LEU A 61 -9.78 14.09 1.41
C LEU A 61 -9.12 12.74 1.14
N LEU A 62 -7.80 12.72 1.12
CA LEU A 62 -7.03 11.48 1.02
C LEU A 62 -6.72 11.01 2.43
N ILE A 63 -7.18 9.83 2.79
CA ILE A 63 -7.05 9.30 4.16
C ILE A 63 -6.29 7.99 4.11
N GLU A 64 -5.17 7.93 4.82
CA GLU A 64 -4.34 6.75 4.95
C GLU A 64 -4.36 6.23 6.37
N LEU A 65 -4.55 4.91 6.52
CA LEU A 65 -4.38 4.22 7.79
C LEU A 65 -2.93 3.75 7.93
N ASP A 66 -2.31 4.12 9.03
CA ASP A 66 -0.96 3.72 9.39
C ASP A 66 -0.92 3.25 10.85
N ALA A 67 0.25 2.89 11.33
CA ALA A 67 0.42 2.56 12.74
C ALA A 67 -0.03 3.75 13.62
N GLY A 68 -0.90 3.48 14.58
CA GLY A 68 -1.41 4.50 15.49
C GLY A 68 -2.62 5.28 15.00
N GLY A 69 -3.06 5.14 13.75
CA GLY A 69 -4.27 5.79 13.26
C GLY A 69 -4.16 6.35 11.85
N PHE A 70 -4.94 7.40 11.61
CA PHE A 70 -5.13 7.96 10.27
C PHE A 70 -4.37 9.25 10.07
N ARG A 71 -3.88 9.42 8.86
CA ARG A 71 -3.39 10.72 8.35
C ARG A 71 -4.28 11.15 7.20
N ILE A 72 -4.54 12.44 7.13
CA ILE A 72 -5.47 13.02 6.16
C ILE A 72 -4.76 14.12 5.39
N PHE A 73 -4.87 14.07 4.06
CA PHE A 73 -4.45 15.16 3.19
C PHE A 73 -5.68 15.82 2.58
N ASP A 74 -5.88 17.10 2.87
CA ASP A 74 -6.96 17.89 2.30
C ASP A 74 -6.49 18.49 0.97
N MET A 75 -7.05 18.02 -0.13
CA MET A 75 -6.66 18.46 -1.47
C MET A 75 -6.95 19.93 -1.74
N LYS A 76 -7.97 20.49 -1.08
CA LYS A 76 -8.36 21.89 -1.27
C LYS A 76 -7.41 22.84 -0.56
N SER A 77 -7.17 22.60 0.72
CA SER A 77 -6.31 23.46 1.54
C SER A 77 -4.84 23.14 1.44
N LYS A 78 -4.50 21.97 0.86
CA LYS A 78 -3.14 21.42 0.80
C LYS A 78 -2.52 21.17 2.18
N GLN A 79 -3.36 20.98 3.19
CA GLN A 79 -2.93 20.72 4.56
C GLN A 79 -3.00 19.24 4.89
N THR A 80 -2.06 18.80 5.73
CA THR A 80 -2.03 17.44 6.28
C THR A 80 -2.48 17.48 7.73
N TYR A 81 -3.36 16.54 8.08
CA TYR A 81 -3.83 16.35 9.45
C TYR A 81 -3.39 14.98 9.93
N ASP A 82 -2.64 14.94 11.02
CA ASP A 82 -2.15 13.71 11.61
C ASP A 82 -2.98 13.38 12.87
N LEU A 83 -3.83 12.36 12.76
CA LEU A 83 -4.67 11.89 13.86
C LEU A 83 -4.08 10.71 14.61
N ARG A 84 -2.85 10.30 14.27
CA ARG A 84 -2.20 9.14 14.86
C ARG A 84 -1.89 9.37 16.34
N LYS A 85 -2.10 8.32 17.12
CA LYS A 85 -1.79 8.31 18.55
C LYS A 85 -1.24 6.94 18.94
N SER A 86 -0.03 6.89 19.49
CA SER A 86 0.58 5.64 19.94
C SER A 86 -0.28 4.95 21.00
N GLY A 87 -0.33 3.62 20.95
CA GLY A 87 -1.01 2.82 21.97
C GLY A 87 -2.53 2.83 21.88
N THR A 88 -3.11 3.37 20.82
CA THR A 88 -4.55 3.36 20.62
C THR A 88 -5.02 2.11 19.88
N THR A 89 -6.25 1.69 20.17
CA THR A 89 -6.90 0.59 19.44
C THR A 89 -7.48 1.09 18.11
N LEU A 90 -7.74 0.17 17.19
CA LEU A 90 -8.41 0.51 15.93
C LEU A 90 -9.77 1.17 16.15
N ALA A 91 -10.56 0.67 17.11
CA ALA A 91 -11.86 1.25 17.45
C ALA A 91 -11.73 2.73 17.86
N THR A 92 -10.73 3.04 18.67
CA THR A 92 -10.43 4.43 19.07
C THR A 92 -9.98 5.27 17.88
N GLN A 93 -9.15 4.71 17.01
CA GLN A 93 -8.68 5.39 15.81
C GLN A 93 -9.81 5.73 14.84
N ILE A 94 -10.72 4.77 14.62
CA ILE A 94 -11.90 4.98 13.77
C ILE A 94 -12.82 6.04 14.40
N ASN A 95 -13.00 6.00 15.70
CA ASN A 95 -13.82 7.00 16.40
C ASN A 95 -13.21 8.41 16.29
N THR A 96 -11.90 8.52 16.39
CA THR A 96 -11.17 9.78 16.20
C THR A 96 -11.39 10.33 14.78
N LEU A 97 -11.27 9.47 13.77
CA LEU A 97 -11.54 9.84 12.38
C LEU A 97 -13.00 10.25 12.19
N LYS A 98 -13.93 9.49 12.76
CA LYS A 98 -15.36 9.80 12.73
C LYS A 98 -15.66 11.19 13.29
N ASN A 99 -15.08 11.51 14.43
CA ASN A 99 -15.27 12.82 15.06
C ASN A 99 -14.68 13.95 14.20
N TRP A 100 -13.53 13.71 13.60
CA TRP A 100 -12.91 14.69 12.70
C TRP A 100 -13.77 14.91 11.45
N LEU A 101 -14.22 13.84 10.81
CA LEU A 101 -15.06 13.89 9.61
C LEU A 101 -16.46 14.47 9.91
N GLY A 102 -16.96 14.25 11.11
CA GLY A 102 -18.27 14.78 11.53
C GLY A 102 -18.35 16.31 11.52
N LYS A 103 -17.21 16.98 11.54
CA LYS A 103 -17.12 18.44 11.43
C LYS A 103 -17.00 18.93 10.00
N ARG A 104 -16.94 18.02 9.02
CA ARG A 104 -16.79 18.33 7.61
C ARG A 104 -18.13 18.17 6.90
N ASP A 105 -18.24 18.80 5.73
CA ASP A 105 -19.46 18.73 4.93
C ASP A 105 -19.43 17.53 3.98
N SER A 106 -20.20 16.50 4.32
CA SER A 106 -20.29 15.29 3.50
C SER A 106 -20.96 15.50 2.14
N ARG A 107 -21.61 16.62 1.94
CA ARG A 107 -22.25 16.93 0.64
C ARG A 107 -21.27 17.48 -0.38
N SER A 108 -20.27 18.22 0.08
CA SER A 108 -19.29 18.89 -0.78
C SER A 108 -17.96 18.17 -0.83
N GLU A 109 -17.68 17.27 0.08
CA GLU A 109 -16.40 16.57 0.19
C GLU A 109 -16.57 15.07 -0.04
N ALA A 110 -15.63 14.49 -0.77
CA ALA A 110 -15.52 13.06 -0.95
C ALA A 110 -14.24 12.56 -0.29
N VAL A 111 -14.24 11.29 0.08
CA VAL A 111 -13.14 10.65 0.80
C VAL A 111 -12.55 9.55 -0.05
N SER A 112 -11.25 9.53 -0.20
CA SER A 112 -10.52 8.39 -0.73
C SER A 112 -9.71 7.76 0.38
N ILE A 113 -10.07 6.54 0.76
CA ILE A 113 -9.33 5.77 1.75
C ILE A 113 -8.24 4.99 1.03
N ILE A 114 -7.01 5.13 1.50
CA ILE A 114 -5.86 4.42 0.94
C ILE A 114 -5.35 3.47 2.01
N LEU A 115 -5.44 2.16 1.73
CA LEU A 115 -5.05 1.13 2.67
C LEU A 115 -3.84 0.35 2.19
N LYS A 116 -2.91 0.12 3.09
CA LYS A 116 -1.87 -0.89 2.91
C LYS A 116 -2.50 -2.27 2.97
N PRO A 117 -1.95 -3.28 2.27
CA PRO A 117 -2.52 -4.63 2.28
C PRO A 117 -2.74 -5.20 3.68
N MET A 118 -1.85 -4.90 4.62
CA MET A 118 -1.96 -5.36 6.01
C MET A 118 -3.19 -4.82 6.75
N TYR A 119 -3.78 -3.72 6.27
CA TYR A 119 -4.93 -3.08 6.91
C TYR A 119 -6.26 -3.35 6.19
N LEU A 120 -6.26 -4.14 5.12
CA LEU A 120 -7.49 -4.45 4.36
C LEU A 120 -8.57 -5.13 5.21
N LYS A 121 -8.18 -5.89 6.21
CA LYS A 121 -9.10 -6.54 7.17
C LYS A 121 -9.96 -5.53 7.95
N HIS A 122 -9.57 -4.27 7.97
CA HIS A 122 -10.28 -3.20 8.69
C HIS A 122 -11.22 -2.40 7.79
N TRP A 123 -11.28 -2.73 6.50
CA TRP A 123 -12.05 -1.96 5.52
C TRP A 123 -13.54 -1.91 5.84
N GLU A 124 -14.13 -3.02 6.26
CA GLU A 124 -15.56 -3.07 6.55
C GLU A 124 -15.96 -2.07 7.65
N ASP A 125 -15.17 -1.98 8.69
CA ASP A 125 -15.42 -1.05 9.81
C ASP A 125 -15.28 0.40 9.35
N ILE A 126 -14.30 0.69 8.53
CA ILE A 126 -14.08 2.03 7.96
C ILE A 126 -15.23 2.40 7.02
N GLN A 127 -15.61 1.48 6.15
CA GLN A 127 -16.69 1.67 5.19
C GLN A 127 -18.02 1.95 5.89
N GLU A 128 -18.33 1.19 6.92
CA GLU A 128 -19.54 1.38 7.71
C GLU A 128 -19.60 2.78 8.34
N MET A 129 -18.50 3.23 8.89
CA MET A 129 -18.38 4.57 9.46
C MET A 129 -18.63 5.65 8.42
N LEU A 130 -18.00 5.54 7.24
CA LEU A 130 -18.16 6.51 6.14
C LEU A 130 -19.58 6.54 5.61
N ALA A 131 -20.21 5.36 5.48
CA ALA A 131 -21.61 5.26 5.05
C ALA A 131 -22.57 5.94 6.05
N ARG A 132 -22.34 5.77 7.34
CA ARG A 132 -23.14 6.42 8.38
C ARG A 132 -23.01 7.94 8.34
N LEU A 133 -21.82 8.45 8.02
CA LEU A 133 -21.56 9.89 7.88
C LEU A 133 -22.02 10.44 6.52
N ARG A 134 -22.47 9.57 5.62
CA ARG A 134 -22.96 9.92 4.28
C ARG A 134 -21.94 10.57 3.37
N PHE A 135 -20.65 10.26 3.54
CA PHE A 135 -19.62 10.65 2.60
C PHE A 135 -19.65 9.78 1.35
N LYS A 136 -19.40 10.38 0.21
CA LYS A 136 -18.98 9.63 -0.97
C LYS A 136 -17.56 9.18 -0.72
N TYR A 137 -17.29 7.90 -0.93
CA TYR A 137 -15.97 7.33 -0.64
C TYR A 137 -15.53 6.37 -1.72
N GLY A 138 -14.22 6.22 -1.82
CA GLY A 138 -13.57 5.20 -2.62
C GLY A 138 -12.47 4.52 -1.81
N LEU A 139 -12.07 3.36 -2.27
CA LEU A 139 -10.97 2.60 -1.69
C LEU A 139 -9.85 2.45 -2.72
N GLU A 140 -8.66 2.85 -2.32
CA GLU A 140 -7.42 2.57 -3.05
C GLU A 140 -6.55 1.67 -2.19
N ILE A 141 -5.88 0.71 -2.82
CA ILE A 141 -5.02 -0.23 -2.11
C ILE A 141 -3.59 -0.02 -2.58
N TYR A 142 -2.69 0.19 -1.64
CA TYR A 142 -1.26 0.24 -1.95
C TYR A 142 -0.76 -1.13 -2.44
N PRO A 143 0.24 -1.16 -3.34
CA PRO A 143 0.81 -2.41 -3.83
C PRO A 143 1.55 -3.20 -2.76
N ASN A 144 2.02 -2.55 -1.70
CA ASN A 144 2.70 -3.18 -0.56
C ASN A 144 2.56 -2.34 0.70
N ASN A 145 3.07 -2.85 1.82
CA ASN A 145 2.95 -2.20 3.13
C ASN A 145 3.95 -1.06 3.36
N GLU A 146 4.87 -0.81 2.45
CA GLU A 146 5.94 0.18 2.61
C GLU A 146 5.62 1.52 1.93
N VAL A 147 4.65 1.53 1.03
CA VAL A 147 4.27 2.71 0.25
C VAL A 147 3.34 3.61 1.05
N SER A 148 3.58 4.91 0.97
CA SER A 148 2.72 5.92 1.58
C SER A 148 2.73 7.20 0.76
N ILE A 149 1.56 7.86 0.63
CA ILE A 149 1.48 9.20 0.03
C ILE A 149 2.18 10.25 0.89
N PHE A 150 2.42 9.93 2.16
CA PHE A 150 3.13 10.79 3.11
C PHE A 150 4.62 10.45 3.21
N ALA A 151 5.11 9.51 2.39
CA ALA A 151 6.53 9.19 2.34
C ALA A 151 7.32 10.40 1.87
N GLY A 152 8.34 10.78 2.64
CA GLY A 152 9.14 11.97 2.36
C GLY A 152 8.73 13.21 3.14
N GLU A 153 7.62 13.21 3.85
CA GLU A 153 7.34 14.24 4.85
C GLU A 153 8.30 14.07 6.04
N LYS A 154 9.15 15.05 6.23
CA LYS A 154 9.99 15.10 7.41
C LYS A 154 9.13 15.49 8.61
N LYS A 155 9.22 14.69 9.64
CA LYS A 155 8.60 15.02 10.93
C LYS A 155 9.21 16.30 11.51
#